data_cacdc22a5bf97556b36db1ff3b016607
#
_entry.id   cacdc22a5bf97556b36db1ff3b016607
#
_cell.length_a   1.000
_cell.length_b   1.000
_cell.length_c   1.000
_cell.angle_alpha   90.00
_cell.angle_beta   90.00
_cell.angle_gamma   90.00
#
_symmetry.space_group_name_H-M   'P 1'
#
loop_
_entity.id
_entity.type
_entity.pdbx_description
1 polymer ?
#
loop_
_entity_poly.entity_id
_entity_poly.type
_entity_poly.pdbx_seq_one_letter_code
_entity_poly.pdbx_strand_id
1 'polypeptide(L)'
;MKHYDVVIIGAGCSGLSLAYRLIGSSLKVCVLDNMKRDNRHRKTWSYWNTYQHPFEHLQAYSNSSLIVKNSSQTTLDCNTYNYSTIDSNDFDNFVFSELEQSENIDVIFDTNIEDIGLEGTEYI
;
A
#
# COMPACT_ATOMS: atom_id res chain seq x y z
N MET A 1 -10.55 25.52 5.84
CA MET A 1 -10.32 24.37 4.93
C MET A 1 -8.88 23.90 5.12
N LYS A 2 -8.62 22.59 5.27
CA LYS A 2 -7.24 22.07 5.30
C LYS A 2 -6.72 22.00 3.86
N HIS A 3 -5.52 22.49 3.63
CA HIS A 3 -4.84 22.37 2.34
C HIS A 3 -3.78 21.28 2.43
N TYR A 4 -3.67 20.47 1.40
CA TYR A 4 -2.68 19.43 1.23
C TYR A 4 -1.95 19.60 -0.10
N ASP A 5 -0.68 19.26 -0.13
CA ASP A 5 0.10 19.26 -1.36
C ASP A 5 -0.19 18.01 -2.18
N VAL A 6 -0.54 16.90 -1.51
CA VAL A 6 -0.87 15.62 -2.14
C VAL A 6 -2.09 15.00 -1.46
N VAL A 7 -3.05 14.57 -2.25
CA VAL A 7 -4.19 13.77 -1.80
C VAL A 7 -4.13 12.40 -2.47
N ILE A 8 -4.07 11.35 -1.67
CA ILE A 8 -4.05 9.95 -2.11
C ILE A 8 -5.44 9.37 -1.89
N ILE A 9 -6.10 8.97 -2.97
CA ILE A 9 -7.42 8.37 -2.92
C ILE A 9 -7.29 6.85 -2.92
N GLY A 10 -7.66 6.23 -1.81
CA GLY A 10 -7.56 4.81 -1.56
C GLY A 10 -6.34 4.43 -0.72
N ALA A 11 -6.60 3.88 0.48
CA ALA A 11 -5.59 3.33 1.38
C ALA A 11 -5.29 1.84 1.09
N GLY A 12 -5.27 1.45 -0.18
CA GLY A 12 -4.82 0.12 -0.60
C GLY A 12 -3.29 0.00 -0.59
N CYS A 13 -2.77 -1.14 -1.08
CA CYS A 13 -1.33 -1.39 -1.14
C CYS A 13 -0.55 -0.25 -1.81
N SER A 14 -1.01 0.22 -2.96
CA SER A 14 -0.34 1.30 -3.71
C SER A 14 -0.39 2.64 -2.98
N GLY A 15 -1.58 3.03 -2.50
CA GLY A 15 -1.76 4.30 -1.80
C GLY A 15 -0.96 4.37 -0.51
N LEU A 16 -1.01 3.30 0.29
CA LEU A 16 -0.23 3.21 1.53
C LEU A 16 1.27 3.14 1.28
N SER A 17 1.71 2.45 0.22
CA SER A 17 3.13 2.42 -0.16
C SER A 17 3.65 3.80 -0.57
N LEU A 18 2.83 4.60 -1.27
CA LEU A 18 3.16 5.98 -1.61
C LEU A 18 3.19 6.85 -0.35
N ALA A 19 2.15 6.77 0.49
CA ALA A 19 2.10 7.53 1.73
C ALA A 19 3.32 7.26 2.63
N TYR A 20 3.68 5.99 2.81
CA TYR A 20 4.87 5.60 3.58
C TYR A 20 6.16 6.26 3.05
N ARG A 21 6.33 6.34 1.73
CA ARG A 21 7.51 6.98 1.11
C ARG A 21 7.53 8.51 1.24
N LEU A 22 6.38 9.11 1.55
CA LEU A 22 6.25 10.55 1.77
C LEU A 22 6.39 10.96 3.23
N ILE A 23 6.56 10.00 4.16
CA ILE A 23 6.86 10.29 5.57
C ILE A 23 8.12 11.15 5.66
N GLY A 24 8.05 12.24 6.45
CA GLY A 24 9.18 13.14 6.66
C GLY A 24 9.54 14.02 5.46
N SER A 25 8.78 13.98 4.37
CA SER A 25 8.92 14.96 3.29
C SER A 25 8.41 16.34 3.71
N SER A 26 8.70 17.38 2.93
CA SER A 26 8.14 18.72 3.14
C SER A 26 6.67 18.85 2.70
N LEU A 27 6.09 17.81 2.08
CA LEU A 27 4.74 17.81 1.58
C LEU A 27 3.74 17.47 2.68
N LYS A 28 2.61 18.17 2.72
CA LYS A 28 1.44 17.79 3.51
C LYS A 28 0.61 16.81 2.70
N VAL A 29 0.39 15.63 3.24
CA VAL A 29 -0.25 14.52 2.53
C VAL A 29 -1.55 14.15 3.24
N CYS A 30 -2.60 13.89 2.46
CA CYS A 30 -3.85 13.31 2.95
C CYS A 30 -4.11 11.99 2.23
N VAL A 31 -4.40 10.94 2.99
CA VAL A 31 -4.87 9.66 2.46
C VAL A 31 -6.35 9.53 2.80
N LEU A 32 -7.18 9.33 1.78
CA LEU A 32 -8.64 9.17 1.93
C LEU A 32 -9.04 7.74 1.57
N ASP A 33 -9.88 7.12 2.39
CA ASP A 33 -10.45 5.81 2.07
C ASP A 33 -11.93 5.76 2.47
N ASN A 34 -12.75 5.12 1.64
CA ASN A 34 -14.19 4.99 1.90
C ASN A 34 -14.50 3.86 2.88
N MET A 35 -13.57 2.98 3.16
CA MET A 35 -13.74 1.91 4.15
C MET A 35 -13.36 2.40 5.55
N LYS A 36 -14.02 1.86 6.55
CA LYS A 36 -13.56 1.97 7.93
C LYS A 36 -12.30 1.14 8.12
N ARG A 37 -11.40 1.62 8.95
CA ARG A 37 -10.13 0.90 9.23
C ARG A 37 -10.38 -0.55 9.64
N ASP A 38 -11.35 -0.79 10.52
CA ASP A 38 -11.65 -2.12 11.07
C ASP A 38 -12.40 -3.05 10.11
N ASN A 39 -12.92 -2.51 9.01
CA ASN A 39 -13.69 -3.27 8.00
C ASN A 39 -12.83 -3.68 6.79
N ARG A 40 -11.54 -3.48 6.85
CA ARG A 40 -10.64 -3.84 5.75
C ARG A 40 -10.53 -5.36 5.63
N HIS A 41 -10.79 -5.87 4.43
CA HIS A 41 -10.71 -7.30 4.18
C HIS A 41 -9.26 -7.77 4.11
N ARG A 42 -8.97 -8.85 4.81
CA ARG A 42 -7.67 -9.51 4.73
C ARG A 42 -7.41 -10.02 3.32
N LYS A 43 -6.23 -9.72 2.79
CA LYS A 43 -5.74 -10.12 1.47
C LYS A 43 -4.29 -10.57 1.59
N THR A 44 -3.81 -11.24 0.56
CA THR A 44 -2.39 -11.49 0.36
C THR A 44 -1.95 -10.86 -0.94
N TRP A 45 -0.77 -10.27 -0.95
CA TRP A 45 -0.15 -9.74 -2.16
C TRP A 45 1.12 -10.53 -2.45
N SER A 46 1.19 -11.08 -3.64
CA SER A 46 2.36 -11.82 -4.09
C SER A 46 3.04 -11.10 -5.25
N TYR A 47 4.35 -11.12 -5.24
CA TYR A 47 5.15 -10.37 -6.21
C TYR A 47 6.51 -11.04 -6.43
N TRP A 48 7.13 -10.72 -7.56
CA TRP A 48 8.52 -11.04 -7.81
C TRP A 48 9.40 -10.03 -7.10
N ASN A 49 10.23 -10.48 -6.17
CA ASN A 49 11.14 -9.61 -5.43
C ASN A 49 12.36 -9.25 -6.31
N THR A 50 12.19 -8.24 -7.15
CA THR A 50 13.18 -7.84 -8.16
C THR A 50 14.13 -6.74 -7.68
N TYR A 51 13.79 -6.07 -6.58
CA TYR A 51 14.61 -5.01 -5.98
C TYR A 51 14.29 -4.88 -4.48
N GLN A 52 15.23 -4.33 -3.73
CA GLN A 52 15.07 -4.08 -2.31
C GLN A 52 14.01 -3.00 -2.04
N HIS A 53 13.10 -3.25 -1.09
CA HIS A 53 12.04 -2.32 -0.71
C HIS A 53 11.77 -2.32 0.80
N PRO A 54 11.11 -1.28 1.37
CA PRO A 54 10.93 -1.13 2.81
C PRO A 54 10.11 -2.21 3.50
N PHE A 55 9.36 -3.00 2.75
CA PHE A 55 8.40 -3.98 3.27
C PHE A 55 8.91 -5.43 3.23
N GLU A 56 10.19 -5.66 2.92
CA GLU A 56 10.76 -7.02 2.85
C GLU A 56 10.65 -7.78 4.16
N HIS A 57 10.76 -7.06 5.28
CA HIS A 57 10.63 -7.65 6.62
C HIS A 57 9.22 -8.17 6.93
N LEU A 58 8.22 -7.81 6.14
CA LEU A 58 6.82 -8.26 6.27
C LEU A 58 6.50 -9.49 5.43
N GLN A 59 7.48 -10.05 4.72
CA GLN A 59 7.28 -11.23 3.90
C GLN A 59 6.86 -12.43 4.76
N ALA A 60 5.63 -12.93 4.55
CA ALA A 60 5.16 -14.16 5.17
C ALA A 60 5.80 -15.39 4.51
N TYR A 61 6.02 -15.32 3.19
CA TYR A 61 6.64 -16.35 2.38
C TYR A 61 7.57 -15.74 1.35
N SER A 62 8.67 -16.43 1.09
CA SER A 62 9.61 -16.11 0.01
C SER A 62 10.09 -17.45 -0.60
N ASN A 63 9.69 -17.72 -1.82
CA ASN A 63 9.88 -19.01 -2.47
C ASN A 63 10.87 -18.89 -3.63
N SER A 64 11.83 -19.82 -3.68
CA SER A 64 12.77 -19.96 -4.79
C SER A 64 12.29 -20.90 -5.90
N SER A 65 11.16 -21.56 -5.71
CA SER A 65 10.50 -22.38 -6.73
C SER A 65 8.99 -22.35 -6.58
N LEU A 66 8.28 -22.47 -7.69
CA LEU A 66 6.82 -22.54 -7.75
C LEU A 66 6.40 -23.77 -8.54
N ILE A 67 5.33 -24.42 -8.09
CA ILE A 67 4.67 -25.48 -8.84
C ILE A 67 3.37 -24.94 -9.39
N VAL A 68 3.25 -24.90 -10.71
CA VAL A 68 2.01 -24.55 -11.40
C VAL A 68 1.35 -25.84 -11.88
N LYS A 69 0.13 -26.07 -11.43
CA LYS A 69 -0.64 -27.28 -11.70
C LYS A 69 -1.97 -26.94 -12.39
N ASN A 70 -2.16 -27.56 -13.57
CA ASN A 70 -3.41 -27.52 -14.32
C ASN A 70 -3.67 -28.94 -14.86
N SER A 71 -3.92 -29.13 -16.14
CA SER A 71 -3.93 -30.46 -16.79
C SER A 71 -2.57 -31.13 -16.79
N SER A 72 -1.50 -30.35 -16.67
CA SER A 72 -0.11 -30.77 -16.45
C SER A 72 0.48 -30.04 -15.24
N GLN A 73 1.63 -30.50 -14.77
CA GLN A 73 2.37 -29.86 -13.69
C GLN A 73 3.69 -29.33 -14.22
N THR A 74 4.01 -28.09 -13.91
CA THR A 74 5.28 -27.45 -14.24
C THR A 74 5.90 -26.86 -12.98
N THR A 75 7.19 -27.10 -12.78
CA THR A 75 7.98 -26.44 -11.73
C THR A 75 8.72 -25.27 -12.35
N LEU A 76 8.54 -24.09 -11.78
CA LEU A 76 9.26 -22.86 -12.15
C LEU A 76 10.36 -22.63 -11.14
N ASP A 77 11.58 -22.44 -11.63
CA ASP A 77 12.72 -22.05 -10.82
C ASP A 77 12.74 -20.52 -10.68
N CYS A 78 12.75 -20.04 -9.44
CA CYS A 78 12.73 -18.61 -9.08
C CYS A 78 14.10 -18.14 -8.56
N ASN A 79 15.20 -18.80 -8.92
CA ASN A 79 16.55 -18.50 -8.38
C ASN A 79 17.03 -17.08 -8.65
N THR A 80 16.59 -16.45 -9.74
CA THR A 80 16.93 -15.05 -10.04
C THR A 80 16.16 -14.08 -9.16
N TYR A 81 14.86 -14.30 -9.00
CA TYR A 81 13.97 -13.47 -8.17
C TYR A 81 13.00 -14.36 -7.41
N ASN A 82 13.03 -14.29 -6.10
CA ASN A 82 12.07 -15.02 -5.29
C ASN A 82 10.64 -14.51 -5.52
N TYR A 83 9.69 -15.44 -5.48
CA TYR A 83 8.27 -15.10 -5.43
C TYR A 83 7.84 -14.95 -3.97
N SER A 84 7.56 -13.72 -3.57
CA SER A 84 7.30 -13.35 -2.18
C SER A 84 5.84 -12.99 -1.95
N THR A 85 5.37 -13.20 -0.74
CA THR A 85 3.98 -12.90 -0.35
C THR A 85 3.97 -12.13 0.96
N ILE A 86 3.16 -11.07 1.01
CA ILE A 86 2.88 -10.26 2.20
C ILE A 86 1.40 -10.37 2.55
N ASP A 87 1.10 -10.52 3.85
CA ASP A 87 -0.25 -10.42 4.37
C ASP A 87 -0.67 -8.96 4.52
N SER A 88 -1.88 -8.62 4.06
CA SER A 88 -2.36 -7.24 4.11
C SER A 88 -2.51 -6.69 5.52
N ASN A 89 -2.84 -7.53 6.50
CA ASN A 89 -2.97 -7.07 7.89
C ASN A 89 -1.61 -6.65 8.46
N ASP A 90 -0.56 -7.43 8.17
CA ASP A 90 0.79 -7.11 8.64
C ASP A 90 1.29 -5.82 7.98
N PHE A 91 1.03 -5.68 6.68
CA PHE A 91 1.34 -4.47 5.94
C PHE A 91 0.57 -3.25 6.46
N ASP A 92 -0.76 -3.36 6.60
CA ASP A 92 -1.62 -2.29 7.09
C ASP A 92 -1.20 -1.85 8.50
N ASN A 93 -0.99 -2.80 9.42
CA ASN A 93 -0.58 -2.50 10.78
C ASN A 93 0.76 -1.77 10.83
N PHE A 94 1.73 -2.24 10.07
CA PHE A 94 3.04 -1.59 9.98
C PHE A 94 2.91 -0.18 9.41
N VAL A 95 2.30 -0.04 8.24
CA VAL A 95 2.23 1.27 7.57
C VAL A 95 1.41 2.27 8.37
N PHE A 96 0.24 1.89 8.89
CA PHE A 96 -0.56 2.81 9.70
C PHE A 96 0.16 3.24 10.98
N SER A 97 0.91 2.34 11.63
CA SER A 97 1.72 2.71 12.79
C SER A 97 2.76 3.78 12.46
N GLU A 98 3.38 3.69 11.29
CA GLU A 98 4.36 4.68 10.82
C GLU A 98 3.68 6.02 10.42
N LEU A 99 2.53 5.94 9.74
CA LEU A 99 1.78 7.14 9.34
C LEU A 99 1.23 7.90 10.56
N GLU A 100 0.76 7.20 11.60
CA GLU A 100 0.25 7.80 12.83
C GLU A 100 1.33 8.57 13.61
N GLN A 101 2.60 8.21 13.46
CA GLN A 101 3.73 8.91 14.05
C GLN A 101 4.24 10.08 13.19
N SER A 102 3.73 10.20 11.97
CA SER A 102 4.16 11.23 11.02
C SER A 102 3.42 12.54 11.25
N GLU A 103 4.14 13.65 11.26
CA GLU A 103 3.56 14.99 11.42
C GLU A 103 2.98 15.56 10.11
N ASN A 104 3.35 14.98 8.98
CA ASN A 104 3.00 15.52 7.66
C ASN A 104 1.94 14.70 6.89
N ILE A 105 1.40 13.62 7.49
CA ILE A 105 0.43 12.75 6.83
C ILE A 105 -0.84 12.60 7.68
N ASP A 106 -1.98 12.95 7.10
CA ASP A 106 -3.30 12.66 7.65
C ASP A 106 -3.92 11.45 6.94
N VAL A 107 -4.52 10.53 7.69
CA VAL A 107 -5.30 9.41 7.14
C VAL A 107 -6.75 9.55 7.59
N ILE A 108 -7.68 9.62 6.64
CA ILE A 108 -9.11 9.82 6.88
C ILE A 108 -9.87 8.66 6.28
N PHE A 109 -10.51 7.89 7.15
CA PHE A 109 -11.37 6.76 6.78
C PHE A 109 -12.85 7.16 6.71
N ASP A 110 -13.68 6.24 6.22
CA ASP A 110 -15.14 6.40 6.13
C ASP A 110 -15.56 7.65 5.34
N THR A 111 -14.79 7.96 4.30
CA THR A 111 -14.97 9.16 3.48
C THR A 111 -15.17 8.79 2.03
N ASN A 112 -16.35 9.09 1.50
CA ASN A 112 -16.65 8.97 0.08
C ASN A 112 -16.25 10.24 -0.66
N ILE A 113 -15.61 10.05 -1.79
CA ILE A 113 -15.31 11.12 -2.74
C ILE A 113 -16.40 11.12 -3.78
N GLU A 114 -17.15 12.21 -3.84
CA GLU A 114 -18.27 12.35 -4.77
C GLU A 114 -17.83 12.98 -6.09
N ASP A 115 -16.93 13.95 -6.01
CA ASP A 115 -16.41 14.65 -7.17
C ASP A 115 -15.01 15.19 -6.91
N ILE A 116 -14.28 15.49 -7.97
CA ILE A 116 -12.99 16.16 -7.95
C ILE A 116 -13.10 17.32 -8.94
N GLY A 117 -13.13 18.52 -8.42
CA GLY A 117 -13.18 19.74 -9.21
C GLY A 117 -11.83 20.45 -9.28
N LEU A 118 -11.72 21.41 -10.17
CA LEU A 118 -10.58 22.33 -10.27
C LEU A 118 -11.10 23.75 -10.02
N GLU A 119 -10.58 24.39 -9.00
CA GLU A 119 -10.83 25.81 -8.73
C GLU A 119 -9.52 26.60 -8.81
N GLY A 120 -9.40 27.43 -9.86
CA GLY A 120 -8.13 28.09 -10.15
C GLY A 120 -7.05 27.10 -10.54
N THR A 121 -6.04 26.92 -9.70
CA THR A 121 -4.94 25.95 -9.88
C THR A 121 -4.98 24.80 -8.86
N GLU A 122 -6.02 24.76 -8.01
CA GLU A 122 -6.17 23.76 -6.93
C GLU A 122 -7.30 22.78 -7.23
N TYR A 123 -7.10 21.53 -6.85
CA TYR A 123 -8.16 20.52 -6.86
C TYR A 123 -8.96 20.59 -5.56
N ILE A 124 -10.28 20.48 -5.69
CA ILE A 124 -11.25 20.53 -4.58
C ILE A 124 -12.18 19.29 -4.60
#